data_3930d5a33f6690f98f8ac5ae223b9e60
#
_entry.id   3930d5a33f6690f98f8ac5ae223b9e60
#
_cell.length_a   1.000
_cell.length_b   1.000
_cell.length_c   1.000
_cell.angle_alpha   90.00
_cell.angle_beta   90.00
_cell.angle_gamma   90.00
#
_symmetry.space_group_name_H-M   'P 1'
#
loop_
_entity.id
_entity.type
_entity.pdbx_description
1 polymer ?
#
loop_
_entity_poly.entity_id
_entity_poly.type
_entity_poly.pdbx_seq_one_letter_code
_entity_poly.pdbx_strand_id
1 'polypeptide(L)'
;MIIFISELTFSFTNILIGQDIHFSQYMNSPLNLNPALTAYSRSSYRLTLNSRSQWASVTVPYQNISASFEAKIIKRKKQRNYLGLGVIFNKDQAGDSKYGTTQIGLSASFVKALKRNGNNIISIGVQSSYFQRSIDYTQLHFQDSWNGISSSPLSGNTENFSVSSYSFIDVSAGAHWFIQANKRLKFNTGISVWHINKPQQTLMSNDARLNIKSLFYSEALINTDRPFDIIPSIMYSIQGPYQEFLLGVKFYSKFHENKKNYFTLSYGIYGRSRDALILYLGMDYKNIRFAATYDFNLSSLTIASNAMGGTELSVQWLIFKSKRLKKISPTPCPIF
;
A
#
# COMPACT_ATOMS: atom_id res chain seq x y z
N MET A 1 -27.52 37.92 -40.43
CA MET A 1 -26.97 38.18 -39.05
C MET A 1 -26.44 36.86 -38.58
N ILE A 2 -25.14 36.62 -38.81
CA ILE A 2 -24.45 35.34 -38.52
C ILE A 2 -23.79 35.53 -37.17
N ILE A 3 -24.27 34.81 -36.16
CA ILE A 3 -23.68 34.81 -34.81
C ILE A 3 -22.51 33.83 -34.84
N PHE A 4 -21.27 34.36 -34.71
CA PHE A 4 -20.07 33.58 -34.44
C PHE A 4 -20.08 33.19 -32.95
N ILE A 5 -20.34 31.94 -32.66
CA ILE A 5 -20.11 31.34 -31.35
C ILE A 5 -18.63 30.93 -31.36
N SER A 6 -17.77 31.72 -30.69
CA SER A 6 -16.40 31.34 -30.42
C SER A 6 -16.42 30.26 -29.33
N GLU A 7 -16.17 29.02 -29.70
CA GLU A 7 -15.85 27.96 -28.76
C GLU A 7 -14.51 28.27 -28.10
N LEU A 8 -14.59 28.71 -26.85
CA LEU A 8 -13.43 28.86 -25.97
C LEU A 8 -12.99 27.44 -25.52
N THR A 9 -12.15 26.79 -26.34
CA THR A 9 -11.53 25.54 -25.94
C THR A 9 -10.56 25.80 -24.80
N PHE A 10 -11.01 25.58 -23.56
CA PHE A 10 -10.14 25.49 -22.41
C PHE A 10 -9.27 24.24 -22.56
N SER A 11 -8.07 24.37 -23.09
CA SER A 11 -7.05 23.34 -23.04
C SER A 11 -6.65 23.15 -21.58
N PHE A 12 -7.30 22.22 -20.89
CA PHE A 12 -6.76 21.66 -19.65
C PHE A 12 -5.49 20.88 -20.03
N THR A 13 -4.34 21.45 -19.80
CA THR A 13 -3.10 20.70 -19.74
C THR A 13 -3.22 19.75 -18.54
N ASN A 14 -3.68 18.53 -18.78
CA ASN A 14 -3.64 17.47 -17.81
C ASN A 14 -2.18 17.14 -17.55
N ILE A 15 -1.59 17.70 -16.49
CA ILE A 15 -0.30 17.27 -15.98
C ILE A 15 -0.52 15.84 -15.48
N LEU A 16 -0.05 14.87 -16.25
CA LEU A 16 -0.04 13.45 -15.87
C LEU A 16 0.92 13.27 -14.69
N ILE A 17 0.41 13.41 -13.49
CA ILE A 17 1.15 13.12 -12.27
C ILE A 17 0.88 11.65 -11.94
N GLY A 18 1.91 10.80 -11.99
CA GLY A 18 1.78 9.38 -11.66
C GLY A 18 1.29 9.18 -10.22
N GLN A 19 0.41 8.21 -10.02
CA GLN A 19 -0.02 7.77 -8.69
C GLN A 19 1.10 6.97 -8.01
N ASP A 20 1.15 7.03 -6.67
CA ASP A 20 2.02 6.17 -5.90
C ASP A 20 1.56 4.71 -5.93
N ILE A 21 2.49 3.82 -5.56
CA ILE A 21 2.19 2.41 -5.34
C ILE A 21 1.03 2.30 -4.32
N HIS A 22 0.01 1.56 -4.70
CA HIS A 22 -1.11 1.23 -3.83
C HIS A 22 -1.45 -0.26 -3.90
N PHE A 23 -1.90 -0.81 -2.79
CA PHE A 23 -2.27 -2.21 -2.66
C PHE A 23 -3.75 -2.33 -2.29
N SER A 24 -4.47 -3.24 -2.96
CA SER A 24 -5.85 -3.58 -2.61
C SER A 24 -5.93 -4.17 -1.20
N GLN A 25 -4.88 -4.91 -0.81
CA GLN A 25 -4.67 -5.44 0.54
C GLN A 25 -3.93 -4.45 1.44
N TYR A 26 -4.38 -3.19 1.52
CA TYR A 26 -3.65 -2.10 2.19
C TYR A 26 -3.19 -2.45 3.62
N MET A 27 -3.99 -3.21 4.40
CA MET A 27 -3.60 -3.61 5.76
C MET A 27 -2.50 -4.67 5.80
N ASN A 28 -2.28 -5.40 4.70
CA ASN A 28 -1.19 -6.36 4.59
C ASN A 28 0.13 -5.70 4.13
N SER A 29 0.13 -4.39 3.88
CA SER A 29 1.32 -3.60 3.55
C SER A 29 1.47 -2.40 4.50
N PRO A 30 1.75 -2.64 5.78
CA PRO A 30 1.60 -1.63 6.83
C PRO A 30 2.50 -0.42 6.66
N LEU A 31 3.74 -0.56 6.18
CA LEU A 31 4.66 0.57 5.99
C LEU A 31 4.32 1.41 4.74
N ASN A 32 3.57 0.86 3.78
CA ASN A 32 3.00 1.62 2.67
C ASN A 32 1.69 2.31 3.06
N LEU A 33 1.04 1.85 4.12
CA LEU A 33 -0.20 2.43 4.59
C LEU A 33 0.03 3.59 5.56
N ASN A 34 0.88 3.38 6.57
CA ASN A 34 1.08 4.37 7.63
C ASN A 34 2.39 4.10 8.39
N PRO A 35 3.32 5.07 8.48
CA PRO A 35 4.54 4.94 9.26
C PRO A 35 4.31 4.61 10.75
N ALA A 36 3.18 5.02 11.32
CA ALA A 36 2.81 4.70 12.70
C ALA A 36 2.56 3.20 12.94
N LEU A 37 2.37 2.40 11.89
CA LEU A 37 2.22 0.94 11.98
C LEU A 37 3.57 0.19 12.04
N THR A 38 4.69 0.90 12.01
CA THR A 38 6.03 0.30 12.11
C THR A 38 6.14 -0.50 13.40
N ALA A 39 6.41 -1.80 13.25
CA ALA A 39 6.45 -2.78 14.33
C ALA A 39 5.17 -2.87 15.17
N TYR A 40 4.06 -2.26 14.72
CA TYR A 40 2.76 -2.41 15.35
C TYR A 40 2.17 -3.79 15.03
N SER A 41 2.63 -4.79 15.76
CA SER A 41 2.24 -6.20 15.61
C SER A 41 2.35 -6.93 16.94
N ARG A 42 1.86 -8.15 17.03
CA ARG A 42 2.10 -9.03 18.21
C ARG A 42 3.54 -9.51 18.29
N SER A 43 4.18 -9.72 17.15
CA SER A 43 5.53 -10.28 17.04
C SER A 43 6.62 -9.32 17.52
N SER A 44 7.82 -9.85 17.68
CA SER A 44 9.03 -9.04 17.94
C SER A 44 9.58 -8.46 16.64
N TYR A 45 9.48 -9.26 15.56
CA TYR A 45 9.86 -8.88 14.22
C TYR A 45 8.74 -9.27 13.26
N ARG A 46 8.57 -8.51 12.17
CA ARG A 46 7.65 -8.80 11.08
C ARG A 46 8.39 -8.63 9.77
N LEU A 47 8.34 -9.65 8.92
CA LEU A 47 8.72 -9.58 7.51
C LEU A 47 7.43 -9.58 6.70
N THR A 48 7.32 -8.67 5.75
CA THR A 48 6.17 -8.57 4.84
C THR A 48 6.66 -8.54 3.40
N LEU A 49 6.02 -9.31 2.54
CA LEU A 49 6.26 -9.34 1.10
C LEU A 49 4.90 -9.18 0.40
N ASN A 50 4.85 -8.26 -0.55
CA ASN A 50 3.67 -8.03 -1.39
C ASN A 50 4.10 -7.99 -2.85
N SER A 51 3.26 -8.57 -3.71
CA SER A 51 3.41 -8.51 -5.16
C SER A 51 2.05 -8.25 -5.78
N ARG A 52 1.99 -7.31 -6.72
CA ARG A 52 0.79 -6.97 -7.48
C ARG A 52 1.11 -6.90 -8.95
N SER A 53 0.23 -7.47 -9.78
CA SER A 53 0.30 -7.40 -11.24
C SER A 53 -1.04 -6.92 -11.76
N GLN A 54 -1.06 -5.84 -12.55
CA GLN A 54 -2.27 -5.24 -13.11
C GLN A 54 -2.18 -5.17 -14.63
N TRP A 55 -3.35 -5.22 -15.30
CA TRP A 55 -3.53 -5.00 -16.73
C TRP A 55 -2.75 -5.98 -17.64
N ALA A 56 -2.44 -7.17 -17.15
CA ALA A 56 -1.77 -8.21 -17.94
C ALA A 56 -2.59 -8.66 -19.17
N SER A 57 -3.89 -8.39 -19.18
CA SER A 57 -4.79 -8.67 -20.31
C SER A 57 -4.81 -7.58 -21.39
N VAL A 58 -4.22 -6.42 -21.14
CA VAL A 58 -4.28 -5.26 -22.05
C VAL A 58 -2.95 -5.02 -22.74
N THR A 59 -1.87 -4.95 -21.94
CA THR A 59 -0.50 -4.68 -22.44
C THR A 59 0.54 -5.34 -21.52
N VAL A 60 1.79 -4.84 -21.55
CA VAL A 60 2.81 -5.19 -20.56
C VAL A 60 2.31 -4.83 -19.17
N PRO A 61 2.22 -5.81 -18.26
CA PRO A 61 1.59 -5.60 -16.96
C PRO A 61 2.33 -4.58 -16.11
N TYR A 62 1.57 -3.76 -15.39
CA TYR A 62 2.11 -2.93 -14.33
C TYR A 62 2.38 -3.82 -13.12
N GLN A 63 3.64 -3.91 -12.73
CA GLN A 63 4.11 -4.78 -11.64
C GLN A 63 4.59 -3.96 -10.46
N ASN A 64 4.16 -4.37 -9.26
CA ASN A 64 4.59 -3.79 -7.99
C ASN A 64 5.12 -4.90 -7.08
N ILE A 65 6.28 -4.68 -6.49
CA ILE A 65 6.85 -5.53 -5.47
C ILE A 65 7.18 -4.67 -4.26
N SER A 66 6.78 -5.13 -3.08
CA SER A 66 7.10 -4.49 -1.80
C SER A 66 7.64 -5.52 -0.83
N ALA A 67 8.71 -5.15 -0.13
CA ALA A 67 9.28 -5.93 0.96
C ALA A 67 9.52 -5.01 2.17
N SER A 68 9.16 -5.44 3.37
CA SER A 68 9.48 -4.70 4.58
C SER A 68 9.91 -5.61 5.71
N PHE A 69 10.83 -5.11 6.52
CA PHE A 69 11.27 -5.75 7.76
C PHE A 69 11.14 -4.76 8.91
N GLU A 70 10.54 -5.20 9.99
CA GLU A 70 10.21 -4.36 11.13
C GLU A 70 10.59 -5.03 12.44
N ALA A 71 11.08 -4.24 13.41
CA ALA A 71 11.56 -4.73 14.69
C ALA A 71 11.13 -3.83 15.86
N LYS A 72 10.71 -4.45 16.96
CA LYS A 72 10.54 -3.75 18.24
C LYS A 72 11.90 -3.65 18.95
N ILE A 73 12.44 -2.44 19.06
CA ILE A 73 13.80 -2.22 19.58
C ILE A 73 13.79 -1.99 21.09
N ILE A 74 13.18 -0.93 21.56
CA ILE A 74 13.17 -0.53 22.98
C ILE A 74 11.79 -0.82 23.56
N LYS A 75 11.75 -1.67 24.59
CA LYS A 75 10.50 -2.07 25.25
C LYS A 75 10.54 -1.70 26.72
N ARG A 76 9.66 -0.81 27.16
CA ARG A 76 9.41 -0.57 28.58
C ARG A 76 8.35 -1.54 29.08
N LYS A 77 8.79 -2.65 29.69
CA LYS A 77 7.93 -3.77 30.12
C LYS A 77 6.74 -3.36 31.00
N LYS A 78 6.95 -2.44 31.96
CA LYS A 78 5.90 -1.99 32.88
C LYS A 78 4.78 -1.18 32.18
N GLN A 79 5.09 -0.49 31.08
CA GLN A 79 4.18 0.46 30.42
C GLN A 79 3.68 -0.02 29.06
N ARG A 80 4.14 -1.18 28.58
CA ARG A 80 3.86 -1.69 27.22
C ARG A 80 4.20 -0.70 26.10
N ASN A 81 5.07 0.27 26.38
CA ASN A 81 5.55 1.22 25.38
C ASN A 81 6.78 0.64 24.69
N TYR A 82 6.92 0.93 23.40
CA TYR A 82 8.11 0.52 22.65
C TYR A 82 8.38 1.44 21.48
N LEU A 83 9.63 1.41 21.02
CA LEU A 83 10.05 1.98 19.75
C LEU A 83 10.08 0.86 18.70
N GLY A 84 9.49 1.12 17.55
CA GLY A 84 9.59 0.30 16.37
C GLY A 84 10.54 0.92 15.35
N LEU A 85 11.33 0.10 14.69
CA LEU A 85 12.10 0.46 13.50
C LEU A 85 11.74 -0.46 12.37
N GLY A 86 11.76 0.06 11.14
CA GLY A 86 11.46 -0.71 9.93
C GLY A 86 12.27 -0.21 8.75
N VAL A 87 12.48 -1.13 7.82
CA VAL A 87 13.05 -0.86 6.51
C VAL A 87 12.01 -1.31 5.48
N ILE A 88 11.83 -0.52 4.43
CA ILE A 88 10.96 -0.86 3.32
C ILE A 88 11.72 -0.75 2.01
N PHE A 89 11.44 -1.67 1.11
CA PHE A 89 11.85 -1.66 -0.29
C PHE A 89 10.61 -1.80 -1.15
N ASN A 90 10.44 -0.90 -2.09
CA ASN A 90 9.41 -0.98 -3.11
C ASN A 90 10.04 -0.86 -4.49
N LYS A 91 9.50 -1.59 -5.45
CA LYS A 91 9.81 -1.45 -6.87
C LYS A 91 8.54 -1.55 -7.67
N ASP A 92 8.30 -0.59 -8.52
CA ASP A 92 7.26 -0.64 -9.55
C ASP A 92 7.88 -0.60 -10.95
N GLN A 93 7.13 -1.08 -11.92
CA GLN A 93 7.53 -1.05 -13.32
C GLN A 93 6.31 -1.10 -14.21
N ALA A 94 6.27 -0.24 -15.23
CA ALA A 94 5.17 -0.12 -16.19
C ALA A 94 5.68 -0.06 -17.63
N GLY A 95 4.98 -0.75 -18.51
CA GLY A 95 5.17 -0.67 -19.97
C GLY A 95 6.51 -1.19 -20.49
N ASP A 96 6.68 -1.11 -21.81
CA ASP A 96 7.87 -1.56 -22.53
C ASP A 96 9.11 -0.75 -22.17
N SER A 97 8.94 0.57 -21.96
CA SER A 97 10.02 1.47 -21.53
C SER A 97 10.51 1.21 -20.10
N LYS A 98 9.95 0.21 -19.40
CA LYS A 98 10.29 -0.12 -18.02
C LYS A 98 10.27 1.12 -17.10
N TYR A 99 9.38 2.08 -17.42
CA TYR A 99 9.22 3.24 -16.55
C TYR A 99 8.85 2.78 -15.16
N GLY A 100 9.65 3.13 -14.18
CA GLY A 100 9.45 2.59 -12.84
C GLY A 100 10.14 3.37 -11.75
N THR A 101 9.75 3.06 -10.52
CA THR A 101 10.28 3.67 -9.32
C THR A 101 10.86 2.60 -8.41
N THR A 102 12.06 2.84 -7.90
CA THR A 102 12.65 2.07 -6.81
C THR A 102 12.69 2.94 -5.56
N GLN A 103 12.15 2.43 -4.45
CA GLN A 103 12.13 3.12 -3.17
C GLN A 103 12.83 2.28 -2.11
N ILE A 104 13.70 2.92 -1.32
CA ILE A 104 14.25 2.35 -0.08
C ILE A 104 13.96 3.33 1.04
N GLY A 105 13.30 2.87 2.10
CA GLY A 105 12.86 3.74 3.20
C GLY A 105 13.22 3.19 4.57
N LEU A 106 13.44 4.11 5.49
CA LEU A 106 13.59 3.86 6.93
C LEU A 106 12.39 4.44 7.65
N SER A 107 11.76 3.64 8.49
CA SER A 107 10.59 4.02 9.27
C SER A 107 10.82 3.83 10.76
N ALA A 108 10.34 4.76 11.55
CA ALA A 108 10.40 4.70 13.02
C ALA A 108 9.03 5.03 13.60
N SER A 109 8.64 4.33 14.65
CA SER A 109 7.41 4.59 15.38
C SER A 109 7.60 4.55 16.89
N PHE A 110 6.79 5.34 17.60
CA PHE A 110 6.64 5.25 19.04
C PHE A 110 5.24 4.80 19.39
N VAL A 111 5.13 3.62 20.00
CA VAL A 111 3.87 3.01 20.41
C VAL A 111 3.70 3.15 21.92
N LYS A 112 2.58 3.74 22.33
CA LYS A 112 2.23 4.01 23.72
C LYS A 112 0.88 3.40 24.08
N ALA A 113 0.87 2.52 25.07
CA ALA A 113 -0.37 2.05 25.68
C ALA A 113 -0.88 3.10 26.67
N LEU A 114 -2.08 3.64 26.42
CA LEU A 114 -2.72 4.64 27.29
C LEU A 114 -3.31 4.00 28.56
N LYS A 115 -3.73 2.74 28.45
CA LYS A 115 -4.24 1.95 29.58
C LYS A 115 -3.34 0.74 29.82
N ARG A 116 -3.15 0.37 31.10
CA ARG A 116 -2.31 -0.78 31.51
C ARG A 116 -2.77 -2.12 30.91
N ASN A 117 -4.05 -2.28 30.65
CA ASN A 117 -4.59 -3.48 30.03
C ASN A 117 -4.30 -3.60 28.51
N GLY A 118 -3.81 -2.53 27.88
CA GLY A 118 -3.52 -2.49 26.45
C GLY A 118 -4.76 -2.33 25.55
N ASN A 119 -5.91 -1.98 26.13
CA ASN A 119 -7.16 -1.79 25.38
C ASN A 119 -7.24 -0.43 24.67
N ASN A 120 -6.24 0.42 24.86
CA ASN A 120 -6.15 1.72 24.21
C ASN A 120 -4.67 2.00 23.93
N ILE A 121 -4.31 2.07 22.65
CA ILE A 121 -2.94 2.22 22.20
C ILE A 121 -2.91 3.31 21.15
N ILE A 122 -1.97 4.24 21.29
CA ILE A 122 -1.67 5.24 20.27
C ILE A 122 -0.27 4.98 19.74
N SER A 123 -0.08 5.15 18.44
CA SER A 123 1.21 5.13 17.78
C SER A 123 1.37 6.36 16.92
N ILE A 124 2.56 6.94 16.90
CA ILE A 124 2.99 7.94 15.95
C ILE A 124 4.23 7.43 15.23
N GLY A 125 4.40 7.79 13.98
CA GLY A 125 5.54 7.33 13.20
C GLY A 125 5.95 8.31 12.12
N VAL A 126 7.21 8.19 11.73
CA VAL A 126 7.83 8.93 10.63
C VAL A 126 8.58 7.97 9.73
N GLN A 127 8.66 8.29 8.45
CA GLN A 127 9.40 7.53 7.47
C GLN A 127 10.14 8.48 6.55
N SER A 128 11.39 8.16 6.25
CA SER A 128 12.17 8.84 5.22
C SER A 128 12.58 7.81 4.18
N SER A 129 12.40 8.15 2.91
CA SER A 129 12.64 7.24 1.80
C SER A 129 13.45 7.92 0.71
N TYR A 130 14.40 7.18 0.15
CA TYR A 130 15.08 7.51 -1.08
C TYR A 130 14.33 6.87 -2.24
N PHE A 131 14.01 7.67 -3.24
CA PHE A 131 13.36 7.26 -4.47
C PHE A 131 14.31 7.45 -5.64
N GLN A 132 14.34 6.47 -6.53
CA GLN A 132 14.95 6.57 -7.84
C GLN A 132 13.89 6.21 -8.88
N ARG A 133 13.63 7.12 -9.80
CA ARG A 133 12.71 6.90 -10.93
C ARG A 133 13.52 6.84 -12.21
N SER A 134 13.23 5.85 -13.05
CA SER A 134 14.00 5.62 -14.30
C SER A 134 13.06 5.22 -15.44
N ILE A 135 13.53 5.50 -16.66
CA ILE A 135 12.89 5.11 -17.91
C ILE A 135 13.94 4.63 -18.90
N ASP A 136 13.62 3.56 -19.63
CA ASP A 136 14.48 3.04 -20.71
C ASP A 136 13.94 3.55 -22.06
N TYR A 137 14.56 4.60 -22.57
CA TYR A 137 14.19 5.20 -23.85
C TYR A 137 14.52 4.30 -25.06
N THR A 138 15.43 3.35 -24.90
CA THR A 138 15.83 2.47 -26.02
C THR A 138 14.73 1.52 -26.46
N GLN A 139 13.74 1.30 -25.60
CA GLN A 139 12.57 0.46 -25.85
C GLN A 139 11.38 1.23 -26.44
N LEU A 140 11.49 2.56 -26.57
CA LEU A 140 10.43 3.38 -27.12
C LEU A 140 10.56 3.47 -28.64
N HIS A 141 9.41 3.32 -29.31
CA HIS A 141 9.28 3.52 -30.75
C HIS A 141 8.65 4.88 -30.99
N PHE A 142 9.42 5.80 -31.58
CA PHE A 142 8.93 7.11 -31.97
C PHE A 142 8.51 7.09 -33.44
N GLN A 143 7.68 8.04 -33.84
CA GLN A 143 7.16 8.13 -35.19
C GLN A 143 8.29 8.30 -36.24
N ASP A 144 9.38 8.98 -35.86
CA ASP A 144 10.56 9.21 -36.69
C ASP A 144 11.38 7.93 -36.95
N SER A 145 11.19 6.89 -36.16
CA SER A 145 11.84 5.59 -36.35
C SER A 145 11.13 4.69 -37.37
N TRP A 146 10.00 5.15 -37.94
CA TRP A 146 9.24 4.42 -38.96
C TRP A 146 9.75 4.78 -40.36
N ASN A 147 10.31 3.81 -41.06
CA ASN A 147 10.82 3.98 -42.45
C ASN A 147 9.80 3.60 -43.55
N GLY A 148 8.53 3.44 -43.21
CA GLY A 148 7.47 3.02 -44.13
C GLY A 148 7.28 1.50 -44.24
N ILE A 149 8.21 0.69 -43.72
CA ILE A 149 8.20 -0.79 -43.80
C ILE A 149 8.38 -1.40 -42.41
N SER A 150 9.30 -0.87 -41.61
CA SER A 150 9.60 -1.36 -40.27
C SER A 150 9.98 -0.24 -39.32
N SER A 151 9.74 -0.41 -38.03
CA SER A 151 10.26 0.47 -36.99
C SER A 151 11.58 -0.07 -36.45
N SER A 152 12.63 0.75 -36.46
CA SER A 152 13.91 0.41 -35.82
C SER A 152 14.18 1.37 -34.67
N PRO A 153 14.37 0.87 -33.42
CA PRO A 153 14.63 1.74 -32.28
C PRO A 153 15.92 2.56 -32.37
N LEU A 154 16.83 2.15 -33.26
CA LEU A 154 18.20 2.71 -33.38
C LEU A 154 18.39 3.65 -34.56
N SER A 155 17.42 3.73 -35.49
CA SER A 155 17.62 4.52 -36.74
C SER A 155 16.74 5.77 -36.72
N GLY A 156 17.34 6.91 -36.41
CA GLY A 156 16.78 8.22 -36.71
C GLY A 156 15.96 8.89 -35.58
N ASN A 157 16.22 8.56 -34.34
CA ASN A 157 15.59 9.28 -33.23
C ASN A 157 16.22 10.68 -33.12
N THR A 158 15.49 11.72 -33.52
CA THR A 158 15.91 13.11 -33.40
C THR A 158 15.77 13.65 -31.97
N GLU A 159 15.05 12.95 -31.12
CA GLU A 159 14.85 13.32 -29.73
C GLU A 159 16.04 12.86 -28.87
N ASN A 160 16.75 13.83 -28.31
CA ASN A 160 17.89 13.57 -27.43
C ASN A 160 17.48 13.65 -25.97
N PHE A 161 17.26 12.48 -25.34
CA PHE A 161 16.95 12.36 -23.92
C PHE A 161 18.25 12.29 -23.12
N SER A 162 18.65 13.42 -22.55
CA SER A 162 19.89 13.52 -21.78
C SER A 162 19.80 12.89 -20.38
N VAL A 163 18.60 12.71 -19.83
CA VAL A 163 18.38 12.20 -18.48
C VAL A 163 17.40 11.02 -18.50
N SER A 164 17.86 9.83 -18.16
CA SER A 164 17.07 8.61 -18.07
C SER A 164 16.63 8.26 -16.63
N SER A 165 17.15 8.95 -15.64
CA SER A 165 16.80 8.71 -14.24
C SER A 165 17.00 9.95 -13.38
N TYR A 166 16.20 10.05 -12.32
CA TYR A 166 16.37 11.04 -11.26
C TYR A 166 16.04 10.44 -9.90
N SER A 167 16.53 11.09 -8.85
CA SER A 167 16.32 10.63 -7.48
C SER A 167 15.93 11.77 -6.56
N PHE A 168 15.20 11.43 -5.51
CA PHE A 168 14.77 12.38 -4.48
C PHE A 168 14.59 11.70 -3.13
N ILE A 169 14.57 12.52 -2.08
CA ILE A 169 14.24 12.07 -0.74
C ILE A 169 12.82 12.52 -0.42
N ASP A 170 12.06 11.61 0.16
CA ASP A 170 10.69 11.83 0.62
C ASP A 170 10.55 11.65 2.12
N VAL A 171 9.66 12.41 2.73
CA VAL A 171 9.35 12.37 4.16
C VAL A 171 7.86 12.19 4.35
N SER A 172 7.52 11.25 5.24
CA SER A 172 6.13 10.90 5.56
C SER A 172 5.95 10.77 7.06
N ALA A 173 4.75 11.02 7.53
CA ALA A 173 4.38 10.88 8.94
C ALA A 173 2.98 10.29 9.09
N GLY A 174 2.72 9.74 10.27
CA GLY A 174 1.38 9.22 10.54
C GLY A 174 1.10 9.01 12.00
N ALA A 175 -0.19 8.81 12.27
CA ALA A 175 -0.72 8.47 13.57
C ALA A 175 -1.69 7.28 13.44
N HIS A 176 -1.70 6.43 14.45
CA HIS A 176 -2.58 5.28 14.52
C HIS A 176 -3.14 5.14 15.92
N TRP A 177 -4.40 4.78 16.01
CA TRP A 177 -5.11 4.56 17.25
C TRP A 177 -5.83 3.23 17.24
N PHE A 178 -5.52 2.40 18.23
CA PHE A 178 -6.26 1.18 18.55
C PHE A 178 -7.06 1.38 19.82
N ILE A 179 -8.35 1.04 19.77
CA ILE A 179 -9.23 1.02 20.92
C ILE A 179 -10.05 -0.27 20.97
N GLN A 180 -10.00 -0.94 22.08
CA GLN A 180 -10.94 -2.01 22.40
C GLN A 180 -12.06 -1.42 23.25
N ALA A 181 -13.20 -1.11 22.61
CA ALA A 181 -14.36 -0.52 23.26
C ALA A 181 -14.99 -1.48 24.27
N ASN A 182 -15.11 -2.76 23.90
CA ASN A 182 -15.59 -3.81 24.77
C ASN A 182 -14.97 -5.17 24.37
N LYS A 183 -15.46 -6.28 24.93
CA LYS A 183 -14.93 -7.63 24.62
C LYS A 183 -15.17 -8.03 23.16
N ARG A 184 -16.19 -7.47 22.52
CA ARG A 184 -16.62 -7.83 21.17
C ARG A 184 -16.14 -6.84 20.09
N LEU A 185 -15.87 -5.59 20.45
CA LEU A 185 -15.66 -4.52 19.48
C LEU A 185 -14.29 -3.88 19.67
N LYS A 186 -13.48 -3.88 18.61
CA LYS A 186 -12.17 -3.25 18.55
C LYS A 186 -12.08 -2.43 17.29
N PHE A 187 -11.42 -1.28 17.36
CA PHE A 187 -11.17 -0.39 16.23
C PHE A 187 -9.66 -0.21 16.01
N ASN A 188 -9.27 -0.18 14.75
CA ASN A 188 -7.97 0.29 14.29
C ASN A 188 -8.21 1.43 13.32
N THR A 189 -7.78 2.62 13.69
CA THR A 189 -7.97 3.82 12.88
C THR A 189 -6.65 4.55 12.75
N GLY A 190 -6.37 5.11 11.60
CA GLY A 190 -5.14 5.89 11.41
C GLY A 190 -5.25 6.89 10.28
N ILE A 191 -4.34 7.84 10.35
CA ILE A 191 -4.10 8.86 9.33
C ILE A 191 -2.62 8.88 8.98
N SER A 192 -2.30 9.11 7.72
CA SER A 192 -0.92 9.31 7.27
C SER A 192 -0.85 10.40 6.21
N VAL A 193 0.28 11.08 6.17
CA VAL A 193 0.61 12.12 5.20
C VAL A 193 1.96 11.78 4.58
N TRP A 194 1.99 11.70 3.26
CA TRP A 194 3.14 11.35 2.44
C TRP A 194 3.54 12.56 1.61
N HIS A 195 4.82 12.62 1.20
CA HIS A 195 5.38 13.70 0.39
C HIS A 195 5.26 15.06 1.07
N ILE A 196 5.50 15.10 2.37
CA ILE A 196 5.40 16.34 3.18
C ILE A 196 6.36 17.42 2.65
N ASN A 197 7.54 17.01 2.19
CA ASN A 197 8.56 17.90 1.63
C ASN A 197 8.35 18.24 0.15
N LYS A 198 7.28 17.72 -0.51
CA LYS A 198 6.94 17.97 -1.92
C LYS A 198 8.16 17.87 -2.84
N PRO A 199 8.84 16.70 -2.89
CA PRO A 199 10.07 16.60 -3.65
C PRO A 199 9.85 16.88 -5.12
N GLN A 200 10.87 17.43 -5.79
CA GLN A 200 10.84 17.63 -7.23
C GLN A 200 10.95 16.29 -7.94
N GLN A 201 10.13 16.10 -8.97
CA GLN A 201 10.14 14.93 -9.83
C GLN A 201 10.17 15.37 -11.29
N THR A 202 11.36 15.54 -11.84
CA THR A 202 11.49 15.98 -13.23
C THR A 202 12.63 15.27 -13.92
N LEU A 203 12.36 14.77 -15.13
CA LEU A 203 13.35 14.33 -16.10
C LEU A 203 13.73 15.47 -17.05
N MET A 204 12.97 16.55 -17.04
CA MET A 204 13.16 17.75 -17.85
C MET A 204 13.15 18.99 -16.94
N SER A 205 13.52 20.15 -17.46
CA SER A 205 13.70 21.40 -16.72
C SER A 205 12.41 21.99 -16.07
N ASN A 206 11.28 21.34 -16.16
CA ASN A 206 10.01 21.80 -15.59
C ASN A 206 9.93 21.50 -14.08
N ASP A 207 9.50 22.48 -13.29
CA ASP A 207 9.34 22.36 -11.83
C ASP A 207 8.09 21.52 -11.46
N ALA A 208 8.14 20.22 -11.74
CA ALA A 208 7.09 19.29 -11.33
C ALA A 208 7.35 18.77 -9.93
N ARG A 209 6.45 19.06 -8.99
CA ARG A 209 6.53 18.61 -7.59
C ARG A 209 5.52 17.52 -7.30
N LEU A 210 5.92 16.55 -6.48
CA LEU A 210 5.03 15.51 -6.03
C LEU A 210 3.97 16.08 -5.07
N ASN A 211 2.72 15.78 -5.35
CA ASN A 211 1.61 16.22 -4.50
C ASN A 211 1.62 15.49 -3.16
N ILE A 212 1.26 16.21 -2.11
CA ILE A 212 1.00 15.61 -0.80
C ILE A 212 -0.12 14.57 -0.97
N LYS A 213 0.12 13.36 -0.42
CA LYS A 213 -0.90 12.33 -0.29
C LYS A 213 -1.35 12.23 1.14
N SER A 214 -2.64 12.38 1.37
CA SER A 214 -3.28 12.18 2.68
C SER A 214 -4.10 10.91 2.63
N LEU A 215 -3.99 10.09 3.66
CA LEU A 215 -4.68 8.82 3.75
C LEU A 215 -5.32 8.65 5.13
N PHE A 216 -6.56 8.22 5.13
CA PHE A 216 -7.33 7.81 6.31
C PHE A 216 -7.77 6.37 6.14
N TYR A 217 -7.70 5.57 7.21
CA TYR A 217 -8.28 4.23 7.25
C TYR A 217 -8.88 3.91 8.61
N SER A 218 -9.89 3.05 8.59
CA SER A 218 -10.48 2.49 9.80
C SER A 218 -10.96 1.06 9.56
N GLU A 219 -10.66 0.18 10.49
CA GLU A 219 -11.21 -1.18 10.55
C GLU A 219 -11.84 -1.42 11.91
N ALA A 220 -12.99 -2.07 11.93
CA ALA A 220 -13.63 -2.52 13.15
C ALA A 220 -13.65 -4.05 13.22
N LEU A 221 -13.02 -4.65 14.22
CA LEU A 221 -13.16 -6.07 14.51
C LEU A 221 -14.38 -6.29 15.40
N ILE A 222 -15.38 -6.98 14.88
CA ILE A 222 -16.59 -7.38 15.58
C ILE A 222 -16.46 -8.87 15.89
N ASN A 223 -16.10 -9.18 17.15
CA ASN A 223 -16.05 -10.57 17.60
C ASN A 223 -17.48 -11.05 17.83
N THR A 224 -17.90 -12.03 17.05
CA THR A 224 -19.20 -12.67 17.22
C THR A 224 -19.06 -13.90 18.12
N ASP A 225 -20.15 -14.35 18.74
CA ASP A 225 -20.18 -15.61 19.49
C ASP A 225 -20.18 -16.84 18.55
N ARG A 226 -20.09 -16.59 17.24
CA ARG A 226 -20.01 -17.59 16.17
C ARG A 226 -18.54 -17.92 15.83
N PRO A 227 -18.26 -18.97 15.08
CA PRO A 227 -16.90 -19.35 14.71
C PRO A 227 -16.23 -18.37 13.73
N PHE A 228 -16.83 -17.22 13.45
CA PHE A 228 -16.25 -16.18 12.62
C PHE A 228 -16.40 -14.79 13.22
N ASP A 229 -15.43 -13.92 12.98
CA ASP A 229 -15.47 -12.50 13.29
C ASP A 229 -15.73 -11.70 12.00
N ILE A 230 -16.31 -10.51 12.13
CA ILE A 230 -16.61 -9.62 11.01
C ILE A 230 -15.70 -8.39 11.10
N ILE A 231 -15.10 -8.02 9.98
CA ILE A 231 -14.17 -6.88 9.91
C ILE A 231 -14.60 -5.94 8.78
N PRO A 232 -15.58 -5.04 9.01
CA PRO A 232 -15.82 -3.93 8.10
C PRO A 232 -14.62 -2.98 8.11
N SER A 233 -14.29 -2.44 6.94
CA SER A 233 -13.13 -1.57 6.76
C SER A 233 -13.37 -0.52 5.70
N ILE A 234 -12.74 0.64 5.89
CA ILE A 234 -12.79 1.79 5.00
C ILE A 234 -11.40 2.37 4.87
N MET A 235 -11.05 2.80 3.67
CA MET A 235 -9.87 3.59 3.39
C MET A 235 -10.24 4.73 2.43
N TYR A 236 -9.71 5.90 2.69
CA TYR A 236 -9.80 7.05 1.80
C TYR A 236 -8.42 7.67 1.63
N SER A 237 -8.03 7.92 0.41
CA SER A 237 -6.75 8.54 0.06
C SER A 237 -6.98 9.63 -0.99
N ILE A 238 -6.25 10.74 -0.85
CA ILE A 238 -6.25 11.86 -1.79
C ILE A 238 -4.81 12.28 -2.07
N GLN A 239 -4.49 12.43 -3.37
CA GLN A 239 -3.18 12.90 -3.85
C GLN A 239 -3.38 13.80 -5.07
N GLY A 240 -3.29 15.13 -4.88
CA GLY A 240 -3.62 16.08 -5.94
C GLY A 240 -5.05 15.87 -6.46
N PRO A 241 -5.24 15.63 -7.76
CA PRO A 241 -6.55 15.39 -8.34
C PRO A 241 -7.09 13.97 -8.11
N TYR A 242 -6.23 13.04 -7.66
CA TYR A 242 -6.58 11.64 -7.51
C TYR A 242 -7.20 11.36 -6.14
N GLN A 243 -8.29 10.62 -6.16
CA GLN A 243 -9.01 10.19 -4.96
C GLN A 243 -9.28 8.70 -5.06
N GLU A 244 -9.00 7.98 -4.00
CA GLU A 244 -9.31 6.57 -3.87
C GLU A 244 -10.16 6.35 -2.63
N PHE A 245 -11.31 5.75 -2.81
CA PHE A 245 -12.19 5.33 -1.74
C PHE A 245 -12.40 3.82 -1.82
N LEU A 246 -12.06 3.12 -0.76
CA LEU A 246 -12.20 1.67 -0.65
C LEU A 246 -13.03 1.34 0.58
N LEU A 247 -14.08 0.55 0.38
CA LEU A 247 -14.97 0.05 1.42
C LEU A 247 -15.10 -1.45 1.26
N GLY A 248 -15.12 -2.18 2.36
CA GLY A 248 -15.31 -3.62 2.29
C GLY A 248 -15.59 -4.29 3.62
N VAL A 249 -15.81 -5.57 3.55
CA VAL A 249 -16.00 -6.43 4.70
C VAL A 249 -15.20 -7.72 4.53
N LYS A 250 -14.54 -8.10 5.60
CA LYS A 250 -13.78 -9.35 5.70
C LYS A 250 -14.35 -10.20 6.83
N PHE A 251 -14.47 -11.48 6.59
CA PHE A 251 -14.83 -12.49 7.58
C PHE A 251 -13.59 -13.26 7.99
N TYR A 252 -13.47 -13.54 9.25
CA TYR A 252 -12.32 -14.19 9.85
C TYR A 252 -12.75 -15.44 10.61
N SER A 253 -12.64 -16.61 9.98
CA SER A 253 -13.09 -17.88 10.51
C SER A 253 -11.98 -18.63 11.23
N LYS A 254 -12.22 -19.00 12.50
CA LYS A 254 -11.26 -19.69 13.38
C LYS A 254 -11.54 -21.18 13.37
N PHE A 255 -10.69 -21.99 12.77
CA PHE A 255 -10.87 -23.44 12.70
C PHE A 255 -10.13 -24.19 13.79
N HIS A 256 -9.00 -23.66 14.28
CA HIS A 256 -8.21 -24.33 15.31
C HIS A 256 -7.50 -23.29 16.17
N GLU A 257 -7.78 -23.26 17.47
CA GLU A 257 -7.23 -22.27 18.40
C GLU A 257 -6.43 -22.94 19.52
N ASN A 258 -5.64 -23.98 19.21
CA ASN A 258 -4.70 -24.53 20.17
C ASN A 258 -3.43 -23.68 20.22
N LYS A 259 -2.84 -23.46 21.40
CA LYS A 259 -1.63 -22.64 21.62
C LYS A 259 -0.43 -22.97 20.71
N LYS A 260 -0.41 -24.14 20.07
CA LYS A 260 0.67 -24.58 19.19
C LYS A 260 0.28 -24.59 17.72
N ASN A 261 -0.99 -24.79 17.38
CA ASN A 261 -1.48 -24.85 16.00
C ASN A 261 -2.64 -23.89 15.86
N TYR A 262 -2.34 -22.73 15.31
CA TYR A 262 -3.32 -21.70 14.99
C TYR A 262 -3.58 -21.75 13.49
N PHE A 263 -4.82 -21.95 13.11
CA PHE A 263 -5.26 -21.93 11.72
C PHE A 263 -6.53 -21.10 11.60
N THR A 264 -6.49 -20.10 10.73
CA THR A 264 -7.63 -19.24 10.46
C THR A 264 -7.74 -18.99 8.98
N LEU A 265 -8.94 -18.97 8.45
CA LEU A 265 -9.25 -18.56 7.10
C LEU A 265 -9.93 -17.19 7.15
N SER A 266 -9.56 -16.32 6.23
CA SER A 266 -10.21 -15.03 6.04
C SER A 266 -10.62 -14.87 4.58
N TYR A 267 -11.83 -14.36 4.37
CA TYR A 267 -12.38 -14.08 3.04
C TYR A 267 -13.18 -12.80 3.10
N GLY A 268 -13.22 -12.06 2.00
CA GLY A 268 -13.88 -10.77 2.01
C GLY A 268 -14.12 -10.21 0.62
N ILE A 269 -14.87 -9.14 0.61
CA ILE A 269 -15.19 -8.38 -0.59
C ILE A 269 -15.00 -6.90 -0.32
N TYR A 270 -14.38 -6.20 -1.27
CA TYR A 270 -14.13 -4.78 -1.21
C TYR A 270 -14.55 -4.13 -2.52
N GLY A 271 -15.06 -2.91 -2.43
CA GLY A 271 -15.32 -2.06 -3.57
C GLY A 271 -14.36 -0.87 -3.57
N ARG A 272 -13.66 -0.67 -4.68
CA ARG A 272 -12.90 0.55 -4.96
C ARG A 272 -13.75 1.44 -5.83
N SER A 273 -14.08 2.63 -5.34
CA SER A 273 -15.01 3.54 -6.03
C SER A 273 -14.54 3.84 -7.45
N ARG A 274 -15.44 3.68 -8.43
CA ARG A 274 -15.24 3.93 -9.86
C ARG A 274 -14.12 3.13 -10.53
N ASP A 275 -13.61 2.07 -9.86
CA ASP A 275 -12.47 1.31 -10.37
C ASP A 275 -12.73 -0.21 -10.36
N ALA A 276 -12.86 -0.85 -9.19
CA ALA A 276 -12.86 -2.30 -9.13
C ALA A 276 -13.70 -2.88 -7.99
N LEU A 277 -14.17 -4.10 -8.20
CA LEU A 277 -14.61 -5.03 -7.17
C LEU A 277 -13.45 -5.97 -6.83
N ILE A 278 -13.16 -6.16 -5.55
CA ILE A 278 -11.99 -6.90 -5.09
C ILE A 278 -12.46 -8.09 -4.25
N LEU A 279 -12.05 -9.27 -4.63
CA LEU A 279 -12.22 -10.47 -3.83
C LEU A 279 -10.94 -10.72 -3.02
N TYR A 280 -11.09 -11.00 -1.75
CA TYR A 280 -10.00 -11.27 -0.80
C TYR A 280 -10.10 -12.68 -0.25
N LEU A 281 -8.99 -13.40 -0.24
CA LEU A 281 -8.82 -14.69 0.44
C LEU A 281 -7.50 -14.66 1.24
N GLY A 282 -7.54 -15.09 2.49
CA GLY A 282 -6.35 -15.14 3.34
C GLY A 282 -6.35 -16.34 4.26
N MET A 283 -5.16 -16.74 4.67
CA MET A 283 -4.94 -17.87 5.57
C MET A 283 -3.84 -17.51 6.57
N ASP A 284 -4.14 -17.63 7.84
CA ASP A 284 -3.15 -17.54 8.92
C ASP A 284 -2.82 -18.96 9.39
N TYR A 285 -1.57 -19.36 9.21
CA TYR A 285 -1.06 -20.63 9.71
C TYR A 285 0.15 -20.40 10.63
N LYS A 286 0.00 -20.73 11.90
CA LYS A 286 1.03 -20.46 12.93
C LYS A 286 1.47 -18.99 12.93
N ASN A 287 2.68 -18.74 12.45
CA ASN A 287 3.29 -17.41 12.45
C ASN A 287 3.32 -16.78 11.05
N ILE A 288 2.71 -17.40 10.07
CA ILE A 288 2.73 -16.93 8.68
C ILE A 288 1.29 -16.63 8.27
N ARG A 289 1.09 -15.48 7.67
CA ARG A 289 -0.13 -15.08 7.01
C ARG A 289 0.13 -15.05 5.51
N PHE A 290 -0.75 -15.70 4.76
CA PHE A 290 -0.84 -15.60 3.31
C PHE A 290 -2.14 -14.90 2.96
N ALA A 291 -2.13 -14.06 1.94
CA ALA A 291 -3.36 -13.54 1.37
C ALA A 291 -3.20 -13.31 -0.13
N ALA A 292 -4.32 -13.45 -0.83
CA ALA A 292 -4.46 -13.18 -2.24
C ALA A 292 -5.69 -12.31 -2.47
N THR A 293 -5.61 -11.39 -3.42
CA THR A 293 -6.77 -10.68 -3.94
C THR A 293 -6.79 -10.72 -5.46
N TYR A 294 -8.00 -10.60 -5.98
CA TYR A 294 -8.23 -10.40 -7.40
C TYR A 294 -9.17 -9.21 -7.59
N ASP A 295 -8.70 -8.25 -8.37
CA ASP A 295 -9.47 -7.04 -8.73
C ASP A 295 -10.24 -7.32 -10.03
N PHE A 296 -11.55 -7.07 -10.03
CA PHE A 296 -12.40 -7.07 -11.23
C PHE A 296 -12.65 -5.62 -11.63
N ASN A 297 -12.20 -5.22 -12.80
CA ASN A 297 -12.39 -3.86 -13.29
C ASN A 297 -13.87 -3.58 -13.56
N LEU A 298 -14.38 -2.50 -12.97
CA LEU A 298 -15.72 -1.98 -13.18
C LEU A 298 -15.69 -0.59 -13.84
N SER A 299 -14.52 -0.06 -14.13
CA SER A 299 -14.30 1.23 -14.77
C SER A 299 -14.48 1.13 -16.29
N SER A 300 -14.31 2.25 -17.00
CA SER A 300 -14.30 2.26 -18.48
C SER A 300 -13.24 1.35 -19.12
N LEU A 301 -12.21 0.97 -18.36
CA LEU A 301 -11.21 -0.04 -18.76
C LEU A 301 -11.77 -1.45 -18.91
N THR A 302 -12.99 -1.72 -18.46
CA THR A 302 -13.65 -3.04 -18.60
C THR A 302 -13.70 -3.51 -20.05
N ILE A 303 -13.92 -2.60 -21.01
CA ILE A 303 -13.99 -2.92 -22.44
C ILE A 303 -12.63 -3.42 -22.94
N ALA A 304 -11.53 -2.79 -22.54
CA ALA A 304 -10.19 -3.16 -22.99
C ALA A 304 -9.60 -4.35 -22.20
N SER A 305 -10.00 -4.53 -20.94
CA SER A 305 -9.43 -5.54 -20.05
C SER A 305 -10.29 -6.81 -19.92
N ASN A 306 -11.47 -6.86 -20.55
CA ASN A 306 -12.47 -7.93 -20.36
C ASN A 306 -12.79 -8.15 -18.86
N ALA A 307 -12.93 -7.07 -18.10
CA ALA A 307 -13.08 -7.04 -16.64
C ALA A 307 -11.92 -7.65 -15.85
N MET A 308 -10.83 -8.06 -16.48
CA MET A 308 -9.63 -8.58 -15.80
C MET A 308 -8.78 -7.41 -15.29
N GLY A 309 -8.75 -7.22 -13.97
CA GLY A 309 -8.02 -6.14 -13.31
C GLY A 309 -6.60 -6.54 -12.92
N GLY A 310 -6.45 -7.15 -11.75
CA GLY A 310 -5.12 -7.50 -11.27
C GLY A 310 -5.14 -8.51 -10.14
N THR A 311 -4.04 -9.23 -10.00
CA THR A 311 -3.77 -10.15 -8.90
C THR A 311 -2.82 -9.50 -7.91
N GLU A 312 -3.07 -9.74 -6.62
CA GLU A 312 -2.16 -9.31 -5.56
C GLU A 312 -1.95 -10.46 -4.57
N LEU A 313 -0.70 -10.70 -4.22
CA LEU A 313 -0.29 -11.71 -3.25
C LEU A 313 0.45 -11.04 -2.09
N SER A 314 0.19 -11.48 -0.88
CA SER A 314 0.94 -11.04 0.30
C SER A 314 1.34 -12.19 1.20
N VAL A 315 2.52 -12.06 1.79
CA VAL A 315 3.05 -12.98 2.80
C VAL A 315 3.56 -12.14 3.97
N GLN A 316 3.11 -12.44 5.18
CA GLN A 316 3.64 -11.85 6.40
C GLN A 316 4.16 -12.95 7.32
N TRP A 317 5.40 -12.82 7.73
CA TRP A 317 6.01 -13.72 8.72
C TRP A 317 6.22 -12.99 10.04
N LEU A 318 5.52 -13.48 11.09
CA LEU A 318 5.54 -12.95 12.44
C LEU A 318 6.54 -13.73 13.29
N ILE A 319 7.69 -13.13 13.61
CA ILE A 319 8.78 -13.78 14.33
C ILE A 319 8.73 -13.36 15.79
N PHE A 320 8.55 -14.33 16.68
CA PHE A 320 8.48 -14.11 18.13
C PHE A 320 9.83 -14.43 18.76
N LYS A 321 10.39 -13.45 19.48
CA LYS A 321 11.61 -13.69 20.29
C LYS A 321 11.24 -14.63 21.43
N SER A 322 11.74 -15.88 21.40
CA SER A 322 11.54 -16.84 22.46
C SER A 322 12.12 -16.31 23.76
N LYS A 323 11.28 -15.91 24.70
CA LYS A 323 11.64 -15.82 26.10
C LYS A 323 10.88 -16.89 26.81
N ARG A 324 11.57 -17.67 27.70
CA ARG A 324 10.93 -18.56 28.68
C ARG A 324 9.74 -17.82 29.28
N LEU A 325 8.54 -18.24 28.93
CA LEU A 325 7.28 -17.63 29.36
C LEU A 325 7.09 -17.89 30.83
N LYS A 326 7.37 -16.89 31.68
CA LYS A 326 6.56 -16.75 32.89
C LYS A 326 5.13 -16.50 32.41
N LYS A 327 4.18 -17.35 32.89
CA LYS A 327 2.76 -17.25 32.60
C LYS A 327 2.30 -15.80 32.58
N ILE A 328 1.97 -15.28 31.42
CA ILE A 328 1.29 -13.99 31.27
C ILE A 328 -0.07 -14.32 30.67
N SER A 329 -1.11 -13.93 31.36
CA SER A 329 -2.49 -13.96 30.95
C SER A 329 -2.63 -13.52 29.47
N PRO A 330 -3.43 -14.18 28.65
CA PRO A 330 -3.60 -13.80 27.26
C PRO A 330 -4.25 -12.44 27.17
N THR A 331 -3.45 -11.43 26.91
CA THR A 331 -3.99 -10.12 26.56
C THR A 331 -4.34 -10.15 25.08
N PRO A 332 -5.57 -9.86 24.70
CA PRO A 332 -5.91 -9.76 23.29
C PRO A 332 -5.08 -8.62 22.68
N CYS A 333 -4.19 -8.98 21.77
CA CYS A 333 -3.60 -8.02 20.86
C CYS A 333 -4.48 -7.88 19.62
N PRO A 334 -4.48 -6.74 18.94
CA PRO A 334 -5.15 -6.64 17.67
C PRO A 334 -4.61 -7.72 16.72
N ILE A 335 -5.56 -8.45 16.13
CA ILE A 335 -5.28 -9.38 15.05
C ILE A 335 -5.44 -8.55 13.78
N PHE A 336 -4.35 -7.96 13.33
CA PHE A 336 -4.25 -7.36 12.03
C PHE A 336 -2.88 -7.63 11.48
#